data_10c53ef8878e9338c84c974260cec782
#
_entry.id   10c53ef8878e9338c84c974260cec782
#
_cell.length_a   1.000
_cell.length_b   1.000
_cell.length_c   1.000
_cell.angle_alpha   90.00
_cell.angle_beta   90.00
_cell.angle_gamma   90.00
#
_symmetry.space_group_name_H-M   'P 1'
#
loop_
_entity.id
_entity.type
_entity.pdbx_description
1 polymer ?
#
loop_
_entity_poly.entity_id
_entity_poly.type
_entity_poly.pdbx_seq_one_letter_code
_entity_poly.pdbx_strand_id
1 'polypeptide(L)'
;MKNIRQFHLLSSILGGVFLFSSCSVVPKAEEKNLSEQWPVVASYQWAGQDSVVVCDLSLLKDTVDLPFSFFLKDFQIIKLDNRDEAMVGENNLCVSENYILVYGSVYELHPCRLFTKKGEFVTNIGTIGQGPGEYRAVYKAEIDEKHNCIYLMPFANSNAIYVYDLAGKPLRSIPLHQSVSKAVFKV
;
A
#
# COMPACT_ATOMS: atom_id res chain seq x y z
N MET A 1 -39.70 -75.26 -18.37
CA MET A 1 -38.93 -75.85 -19.47
C MET A 1 -38.06 -74.70 -20.10
N LYS A 2 -36.75 -75.02 -20.21
CA LYS A 2 -35.68 -74.34 -20.98
C LYS A 2 -35.23 -72.95 -20.50
N ASN A 3 -34.19 -72.89 -19.71
CA ASN A 3 -32.77 -72.55 -19.93
C ASN A 3 -32.44 -71.82 -21.25
N ILE A 4 -31.64 -70.74 -21.11
CA ILE A 4 -30.41 -70.40 -21.83
C ILE A 4 -29.80 -69.13 -21.22
N ARG A 5 -28.76 -69.29 -20.42
CA ARG A 5 -27.32 -68.92 -20.54
C ARG A 5 -27.03 -67.48 -20.93
N GLN A 6 -26.55 -66.76 -19.92
CA GLN A 6 -25.29 -65.96 -19.81
C GLN A 6 -24.50 -65.77 -21.09
N PHE A 7 -24.17 -64.50 -21.33
CA PHE A 7 -22.85 -64.11 -21.83
C PHE A 7 -22.43 -62.80 -21.13
N HIS A 8 -21.33 -62.92 -20.42
CA HIS A 8 -20.58 -61.81 -19.90
C HIS A 8 -19.83 -61.13 -21.08
N LEU A 9 -19.90 -59.79 -21.15
CA LEU A 9 -18.88 -59.01 -21.82
C LEU A 9 -18.41 -57.92 -20.86
N LEU A 10 -17.25 -58.18 -20.26
CA LEU A 10 -16.43 -57.13 -19.65
C LEU A 10 -15.98 -56.19 -20.76
N SER A 11 -16.38 -54.91 -20.66
CA SER A 11 -15.73 -53.83 -21.37
C SER A 11 -15.19 -52.86 -20.33
N SER A 12 -13.91 -53.03 -20.04
CA SER A 12 -13.09 -52.11 -19.24
C SER A 12 -12.83 -50.85 -20.06
N ILE A 13 -13.58 -49.78 -19.79
CA ILE A 13 -13.27 -48.45 -20.29
C ILE A 13 -12.33 -47.81 -19.26
N LEU A 14 -11.06 -47.86 -19.62
CA LEU A 14 -9.99 -47.09 -18.94
C LEU A 14 -10.17 -45.59 -19.29
N GLY A 15 -10.93 -44.88 -18.47
CA GLY A 15 -11.06 -43.44 -18.56
C GLY A 15 -9.78 -42.80 -18.05
N GLY A 16 -8.87 -42.45 -18.96
CA GLY A 16 -7.71 -41.64 -18.61
C GLY A 16 -8.12 -40.22 -18.25
N VAL A 17 -8.00 -39.92 -16.96
CA VAL A 17 -8.11 -38.51 -16.44
C VAL A 17 -6.84 -37.79 -16.90
N PHE A 18 -6.92 -37.05 -17.99
CA PHE A 18 -5.91 -36.06 -18.35
C PHE A 18 -6.03 -34.85 -17.41
N LEU A 19 -5.24 -34.87 -16.35
CA LEU A 19 -4.99 -33.66 -15.54
C LEU A 19 -4.11 -32.75 -16.40
N PHE A 20 -4.71 -31.79 -17.08
CA PHE A 20 -4.00 -30.65 -17.62
C PHE A 20 -3.50 -29.80 -16.46
N SER A 21 -2.32 -30.14 -15.95
CA SER A 21 -1.54 -29.23 -15.11
C SER A 21 -1.05 -28.09 -16.01
N SER A 22 -1.85 -27.04 -16.10
CA SER A 22 -1.43 -25.80 -16.73
C SER A 22 -0.44 -25.11 -15.79
N CYS A 23 0.79 -25.61 -15.76
CA CYS A 23 1.92 -24.84 -15.29
C CYS A 23 2.17 -23.73 -16.30
N SER A 24 1.58 -22.56 -16.10
CA SER A 24 2.07 -21.36 -16.75
C SER A 24 3.47 -21.10 -16.23
N VAL A 25 4.47 -21.60 -16.96
CA VAL A 25 5.84 -21.17 -16.77
C VAL A 25 5.88 -19.71 -17.18
N VAL A 26 5.80 -18.82 -16.18
CA VAL A 26 6.15 -17.41 -16.37
C VAL A 26 7.60 -17.42 -16.83
N PRO A 27 7.93 -16.96 -18.05
CA PRO A 27 9.30 -16.90 -18.48
C PRO A 27 10.05 -16.02 -17.48
N LYS A 28 11.05 -16.62 -16.82
CA LYS A 28 12.00 -15.90 -16.00
C LYS A 28 12.66 -14.90 -16.92
N ALA A 29 12.30 -13.63 -16.81
CA ALA A 29 12.96 -12.57 -17.55
C ALA A 29 14.46 -12.72 -17.26
N GLU A 30 15.27 -12.92 -18.29
CA GLU A 30 16.71 -12.83 -18.18
C GLU A 30 17.00 -11.44 -17.58
N GLU A 31 17.56 -11.40 -16.38
CA GLU A 31 18.16 -10.21 -15.79
C GLU A 31 19.34 -9.81 -16.70
N LYS A 32 19.03 -9.20 -17.83
CA LYS A 32 20.01 -8.43 -18.57
C LYS A 32 20.48 -7.34 -17.63
N ASN A 33 21.77 -7.34 -17.35
CA ASN A 33 22.43 -6.35 -16.51
C ASN A 33 22.26 -4.99 -17.20
N LEU A 34 21.15 -4.32 -16.95
CA LEU A 34 20.77 -3.04 -17.57
C LEU A 34 21.86 -1.96 -17.34
N SER A 35 22.65 -2.11 -16.26
CA SER A 35 23.69 -1.16 -15.91
C SER A 35 24.88 -1.14 -16.89
N GLU A 36 25.11 -2.20 -17.65
CA GLU A 36 26.26 -2.29 -18.58
C GLU A 36 25.98 -1.66 -19.96
N GLN A 37 24.72 -1.38 -20.28
CA GLN A 37 24.32 -0.90 -21.61
C GLN A 37 24.11 0.62 -21.70
N TRP A 38 24.05 1.31 -20.55
CA TRP A 38 23.65 2.70 -20.49
C TRP A 38 24.81 3.60 -19.99
N PRO A 39 24.97 4.80 -20.55
CA PRO A 39 25.96 5.73 -20.05
C PRO A 39 25.64 6.15 -18.62
N VAL A 40 26.66 6.28 -17.80
CA VAL A 40 26.52 6.86 -16.47
C VAL A 40 26.27 8.36 -16.64
N VAL A 41 25.04 8.79 -16.35
CA VAL A 41 24.59 10.19 -16.48
C VAL A 41 24.68 10.97 -15.18
N ALA A 42 24.99 10.30 -14.06
CA ALA A 42 25.12 10.93 -12.76
C ALA A 42 26.38 10.44 -12.03
N SER A 43 27.06 11.35 -11.38
CA SER A 43 28.24 11.07 -10.56
C SER A 43 28.22 11.88 -9.27
N TYR A 44 28.88 11.36 -8.23
CA TYR A 44 29.11 12.13 -7.02
C TYR A 44 30.30 13.06 -7.21
N GLN A 45 30.11 14.32 -6.86
CA GLN A 45 31.18 15.35 -6.85
C GLN A 45 31.20 16.02 -5.49
N TRP A 46 32.41 16.42 -5.07
CA TRP A 46 32.59 17.15 -3.83
C TRP A 46 32.40 18.65 -4.06
N ALA A 47 31.52 19.25 -3.26
CA ALA A 47 31.29 20.68 -3.19
C ALA A 47 31.68 21.17 -1.78
N GLY A 48 32.95 21.48 -1.57
CA GLY A 48 33.49 21.79 -0.26
C GLY A 48 33.56 20.52 0.62
N GLN A 49 32.80 20.47 1.71
CA GLN A 49 32.73 19.31 2.60
C GLN A 49 31.56 18.35 2.28
N ASP A 50 30.66 18.75 1.40
CA ASP A 50 29.48 17.99 1.03
C ASP A 50 29.67 17.26 -0.30
N SER A 51 29.05 16.06 -0.42
CA SER A 51 28.95 15.38 -1.70
C SER A 51 27.62 15.70 -2.36
N VAL A 52 27.66 16.04 -3.62
CA VAL A 52 26.47 16.33 -4.45
C VAL A 52 26.40 15.36 -5.62
N VAL A 53 25.20 15.04 -6.06
CA VAL A 53 24.97 14.27 -7.28
C VAL A 53 24.87 15.25 -8.43
N VAL A 54 25.78 15.15 -9.39
CA VAL A 54 25.75 15.93 -10.61
C VAL A 54 25.28 15.06 -11.75
N CYS A 55 24.18 15.48 -12.41
CA CYS A 55 23.60 14.78 -13.55
C CYS A 55 23.92 15.53 -14.85
N ASP A 56 24.51 14.83 -15.81
CA ASP A 56 24.70 15.35 -17.17
C ASP A 56 23.56 14.87 -18.08
N LEU A 57 22.57 15.71 -18.25
CA LEU A 57 21.36 15.37 -19.03
C LEU A 57 21.66 15.29 -20.54
N SER A 58 22.82 15.81 -21.02
CA SER A 58 23.20 15.67 -22.43
C SER A 58 23.56 14.25 -22.83
N LEU A 59 23.85 13.40 -21.84
CA LEU A 59 24.14 11.99 -22.03
C LEU A 59 22.89 11.11 -22.12
N LEU A 60 21.70 11.66 -21.85
CA LEU A 60 20.44 10.93 -22.01
C LEU A 60 20.19 10.66 -23.48
N LYS A 61 20.05 9.38 -23.84
CA LYS A 61 19.83 8.95 -25.23
C LYS A 61 18.40 8.54 -25.50
N ASP A 62 17.76 7.93 -24.52
CA ASP A 62 16.43 7.34 -24.68
C ASP A 62 15.75 7.12 -23.33
N THR A 63 14.50 6.68 -23.38
CA THR A 63 13.72 6.22 -22.24
C THR A 63 13.60 4.71 -22.26
N VAL A 64 13.58 4.09 -21.07
CA VAL A 64 13.40 2.63 -20.94
C VAL A 64 12.21 2.32 -20.05
N ASP A 65 11.46 1.30 -20.41
CA ASP A 65 10.45 0.73 -19.54
C ASP A 65 11.11 -0.19 -18.51
N LEU A 66 11.12 0.24 -17.26
CA LEU A 66 11.65 -0.57 -16.17
C LEU A 66 10.53 -1.47 -15.63
N PRO A 67 10.69 -2.80 -15.68
CA PRO A 67 9.72 -3.70 -15.09
C PRO A 67 9.70 -3.55 -13.57
N PHE A 68 8.54 -3.79 -12.95
CA PHE A 68 8.41 -3.74 -11.50
C PHE A 68 9.40 -4.65 -10.76
N SER A 69 9.79 -5.78 -11.36
CA SER A 69 10.81 -6.68 -10.81
C SER A 69 12.20 -6.04 -10.63
N PHE A 70 12.47 -4.91 -11.27
CA PHE A 70 13.70 -4.15 -11.05
C PHE A 70 13.73 -3.49 -9.65
N PHE A 71 12.59 -3.08 -9.15
CA PHE A 71 12.45 -2.38 -7.86
C PHE A 71 11.97 -3.28 -6.74
N LEU A 72 11.20 -4.33 -7.06
CA LEU A 72 10.48 -5.15 -6.11
C LEU A 72 10.86 -6.62 -6.30
N LYS A 73 11.22 -7.28 -5.22
CA LYS A 73 11.40 -8.74 -5.19
C LYS A 73 10.06 -9.46 -5.15
N ASP A 74 9.08 -8.84 -4.49
CA ASP A 74 7.75 -9.38 -4.28
C ASP A 74 6.74 -8.24 -4.11
N PHE A 75 5.47 -8.49 -4.42
CA PHE A 75 4.39 -7.54 -4.21
C PHE A 75 3.10 -8.26 -3.83
N GLN A 76 2.27 -7.59 -3.07
CA GLN A 76 0.96 -8.08 -2.68
C GLN A 76 -0.12 -7.04 -3.04
N ILE A 77 -1.20 -7.50 -3.66
CA ILE A 77 -2.39 -6.69 -3.89
C ILE A 77 -3.35 -6.93 -2.73
N ILE A 78 -3.68 -5.89 -1.99
CA ILE A 78 -4.65 -5.94 -0.89
C ILE A 78 -5.92 -5.26 -1.36
N LYS A 79 -7.00 -6.04 -1.45
CA LYS A 79 -8.33 -5.51 -1.72
C LYS A 79 -8.92 -4.99 -0.42
N LEU A 80 -9.19 -3.69 -0.35
CA LEU A 80 -9.89 -3.12 0.80
C LEU A 80 -11.39 -3.45 0.75
N ASP A 81 -12.00 -3.47 1.93
CA ASP A 81 -13.45 -3.60 2.11
C ASP A 81 -14.16 -2.50 1.31
N ASN A 82 -15.23 -2.86 0.62
CA ASN A 82 -15.97 -1.98 -0.28
C ASN A 82 -17.39 -1.64 0.19
N ARG A 83 -17.70 -1.87 1.48
CA ARG A 83 -18.94 -1.38 2.07
C ARG A 83 -18.96 0.15 2.10
N ASP A 84 -20.12 0.77 2.11
CA ASP A 84 -20.28 2.23 2.00
C ASP A 84 -19.47 3.00 3.04
N GLU A 85 -19.39 2.52 4.28
CA GLU A 85 -18.62 3.15 5.37
C GLU A 85 -17.10 3.09 5.14
N ALA A 86 -16.64 2.11 4.36
CA ALA A 86 -15.24 1.85 4.09
C ALA A 86 -14.74 2.44 2.77
N MET A 87 -15.64 3.03 1.96
CA MET A 87 -15.27 3.56 0.64
C MET A 87 -14.19 4.64 0.76
N VAL A 88 -13.11 4.44 0.04
CA VAL A 88 -11.97 5.36 -0.01
C VAL A 88 -11.85 5.94 -1.42
N GLY A 89 -11.50 7.22 -1.50
CA GLY A 89 -11.18 7.89 -2.75
C GLY A 89 -9.67 8.00 -2.97
N GLU A 90 -9.21 9.08 -3.57
CA GLU A 90 -7.80 9.41 -3.74
C GLU A 90 -7.22 9.93 -2.42
N ASN A 91 -6.34 9.17 -1.80
CA ASN A 91 -5.86 9.41 -0.43
C ASN A 91 -4.39 9.06 -0.25
N ASN A 92 -3.85 9.45 0.90
CA ASN A 92 -2.56 9.00 1.40
C ASN A 92 -2.72 7.74 2.24
N LEU A 93 -1.63 6.99 2.40
CA LEU A 93 -1.58 5.77 3.18
C LEU A 93 -0.50 5.86 4.24
N CYS A 94 -0.81 5.35 5.44
CA CYS A 94 0.16 4.99 6.45
C CYS A 94 0.00 3.49 6.74
N VAL A 95 1.09 2.75 6.66
CA VAL A 95 1.07 1.29 6.78
C VAL A 95 1.97 0.89 7.93
N SER A 96 1.41 0.10 8.85
CA SER A 96 2.13 -0.47 10.00
C SER A 96 2.20 -2.00 9.88
N GLU A 97 2.54 -2.71 10.93
CA GLU A 97 2.66 -4.17 10.91
C GLU A 97 1.32 -4.85 10.58
N ASN A 98 0.23 -4.46 11.26
CA ASN A 98 -1.07 -5.11 11.16
C ASN A 98 -2.16 -4.25 10.52
N TYR A 99 -1.90 -2.95 10.27
CA TYR A 99 -2.92 -2.01 9.84
C TYR A 99 -2.51 -1.18 8.63
N ILE A 100 -3.53 -0.70 7.93
CA ILE A 100 -3.45 0.29 6.86
C ILE A 100 -4.40 1.42 7.24
N LEU A 101 -3.87 2.62 7.40
CA LEU A 101 -4.65 3.84 7.62
C LEU A 101 -4.71 4.63 6.32
N VAL A 102 -5.92 4.86 5.83
CA VAL A 102 -6.21 5.69 4.67
C VAL A 102 -6.64 7.07 5.17
N TYR A 103 -5.97 8.14 4.73
CA TYR A 103 -6.20 9.48 5.25
C TYR A 103 -5.99 10.58 4.20
N GLY A 104 -6.61 11.72 4.41
CA GLY A 104 -6.14 13.00 3.94
C GLY A 104 -6.40 13.42 2.52
N SER A 105 -7.58 13.26 1.94
CA SER A 105 -7.92 14.11 0.79
C SER A 105 -8.42 15.48 1.27
N VAL A 106 -7.89 16.56 0.67
CA VAL A 106 -8.45 17.92 0.86
C VAL A 106 -9.64 18.16 -0.04
N TYR A 107 -9.83 17.34 -1.05
CA TYR A 107 -10.90 17.45 -2.04
C TYR A 107 -12.14 16.66 -1.62
N GLU A 108 -11.94 15.53 -0.95
CA GLU A 108 -13.01 14.69 -0.45
C GLU A 108 -12.95 14.64 1.08
N LEU A 109 -13.94 15.25 1.73
CA LEU A 109 -14.00 15.31 3.19
C LEU A 109 -14.51 13.97 3.75
N HIS A 110 -13.63 13.01 3.85
CA HIS A 110 -13.89 11.73 4.50
C HIS A 110 -13.06 11.56 5.76
N PRO A 111 -13.58 10.87 6.79
CA PRO A 111 -12.78 10.53 7.96
C PRO A 111 -11.63 9.59 7.57
N CYS A 112 -10.54 9.62 8.33
CA CYS A 112 -9.48 8.63 8.19
C CYS A 112 -10.05 7.24 8.48
N ARG A 113 -9.70 6.25 7.66
CA ARG A 113 -10.22 4.89 7.76
C ARG A 113 -9.11 3.91 8.08
N LEU A 114 -9.33 3.10 9.10
CA LEU A 114 -8.41 2.06 9.52
C LEU A 114 -8.86 0.72 8.93
N PHE A 115 -7.94 0.00 8.33
CA PHE A 115 -8.12 -1.35 7.81
C PHE A 115 -7.07 -2.28 8.41
N THR A 116 -7.39 -3.57 8.48
CA THR A 116 -6.39 -4.61 8.73
C THR A 116 -5.48 -4.76 7.50
N LYS A 117 -4.33 -5.41 7.66
CA LYS A 117 -3.47 -5.82 6.52
C LYS A 117 -4.14 -6.78 5.55
N LYS A 118 -5.27 -7.36 5.90
CA LYS A 118 -6.09 -8.19 5.01
C LYS A 118 -7.11 -7.37 4.21
N GLY A 119 -7.20 -6.06 4.49
CA GLY A 119 -8.12 -5.14 3.83
C GLY A 119 -9.49 -5.03 4.49
N GLU A 120 -9.71 -5.66 5.64
CA GLU A 120 -10.97 -5.58 6.38
C GLU A 120 -11.09 -4.23 7.07
N PHE A 121 -12.24 -3.55 6.91
CA PHE A 121 -12.50 -2.29 7.58
C PHE A 121 -12.62 -2.48 9.09
N VAL A 122 -11.89 -1.67 9.84
CA VAL A 122 -11.90 -1.69 11.31
C VAL A 122 -12.81 -0.58 11.84
N THR A 123 -12.47 0.68 11.54
CA THR A 123 -13.21 1.85 12.04
C THR A 123 -12.80 3.14 11.34
N ASN A 124 -13.58 4.19 11.56
CA ASN A 124 -13.18 5.56 11.27
C ASN A 124 -12.37 6.13 12.46
N ILE A 125 -11.32 6.88 12.15
CA ILE A 125 -10.48 7.53 13.16
C ILE A 125 -10.94 8.98 13.29
N GLY A 126 -11.61 9.30 14.39
CA GLY A 126 -12.20 10.61 14.62
C GLY A 126 -13.35 10.93 13.66
N THR A 127 -13.68 12.21 13.56
CA THR A 127 -14.80 12.72 12.74
C THR A 127 -14.40 13.98 11.98
N ILE A 128 -15.10 14.21 10.88
CA ILE A 128 -14.95 15.44 10.09
C ILE A 128 -15.73 16.55 10.77
N GLY A 129 -15.06 17.68 11.05
CA GLY A 129 -15.69 18.83 11.66
C GLY A 129 -14.69 19.89 12.10
N GLN A 130 -15.14 20.78 13.00
CA GLN A 130 -14.36 21.90 13.56
C GLN A 130 -14.40 21.92 15.11
N GLY A 131 -15.00 20.93 15.72
CA GLY A 131 -15.06 20.76 17.16
C GLY A 131 -13.76 20.20 17.76
N PRO A 132 -13.69 20.13 19.10
CA PRO A 132 -12.54 19.53 19.78
C PRO A 132 -12.34 18.07 19.36
N GLY A 133 -11.15 17.75 18.83
CA GLY A 133 -10.84 16.40 18.34
C GLY A 133 -11.45 16.07 16.98
N GLU A 134 -12.05 17.03 16.29
CA GLU A 134 -12.49 16.90 14.90
C GLU A 134 -11.45 17.52 13.96
N TYR A 135 -11.48 17.10 12.70
CA TYR A 135 -10.55 17.63 11.67
C TYR A 135 -11.28 17.72 10.32
N ARG A 136 -10.79 18.55 9.41
CA ARG A 136 -11.33 18.65 8.04
C ARG A 136 -10.55 17.76 7.06
N ALA A 137 -9.23 17.82 7.15
CA ALA A 137 -8.33 17.00 6.36
C ALA A 137 -7.07 16.71 7.19
N VAL A 138 -6.37 15.64 6.86
CA VAL A 138 -5.14 15.21 7.53
C VAL A 138 -3.98 15.28 6.54
N TYR A 139 -2.93 16.01 6.91
CA TYR A 139 -1.73 16.12 6.10
C TYR A 139 -0.78 14.94 6.29
N LYS A 140 -0.61 14.49 7.53
CA LYS A 140 0.27 13.39 7.89
C LYS A 140 -0.36 12.57 9.00
N ALA A 141 -0.27 11.25 8.86
CA ALA A 141 -0.68 10.30 9.88
C ALA A 141 0.43 9.30 10.17
N GLU A 142 0.49 8.81 11.40
CA GLU A 142 1.37 7.72 11.85
C GLU A 142 0.60 6.78 12.77
N ILE A 143 0.92 5.48 12.69
CA ILE A 143 0.35 4.44 13.54
C ILE A 143 1.45 3.93 14.48
N ASP A 144 1.18 3.97 15.77
CA ASP A 144 1.99 3.34 16.82
C ASP A 144 1.18 2.20 17.44
N GLU A 145 1.29 1.01 16.86
CA GLU A 145 0.56 -0.15 17.33
C GLU A 145 0.96 -0.56 18.75
N LYS A 146 2.25 -0.39 19.07
CA LYS A 146 2.79 -0.77 20.39
C LYS A 146 2.12 -0.01 21.53
N HIS A 147 1.78 1.25 21.29
CA HIS A 147 1.13 2.10 22.28
C HIS A 147 -0.37 2.29 22.02
N ASN A 148 -0.94 1.54 21.07
CA ASN A 148 -2.36 1.65 20.69
C ASN A 148 -2.74 3.09 20.31
N CYS A 149 -1.91 3.76 19.50
CA CYS A 149 -2.08 5.16 19.15
C CYS A 149 -2.03 5.39 17.63
N ILE A 150 -2.87 6.32 17.17
CA ILE A 150 -2.82 6.92 15.85
C ILE A 150 -2.65 8.42 16.03
N TYR A 151 -1.63 8.97 15.39
CA TYR A 151 -1.32 10.40 15.41
C TYR A 151 -1.76 11.02 14.09
N LEU A 152 -2.56 12.07 14.16
CA LEU A 152 -3.04 12.81 13.01
C LEU A 152 -2.57 14.27 13.09
N MET A 153 -1.88 14.72 12.04
CA MET A 153 -1.56 16.13 11.81
C MET A 153 -2.62 16.71 10.88
N PRO A 154 -3.53 17.55 11.35
CA PRO A 154 -4.50 18.21 10.49
C PRO A 154 -3.83 19.07 9.43
N PHE A 155 -4.49 19.20 8.28
CA PHE A 155 -4.04 20.08 7.21
C PHE A 155 -4.41 21.53 7.49
N ALA A 156 -3.50 22.45 7.15
CA ALA A 156 -3.62 23.90 7.27
C ALA A 156 -3.81 24.46 8.69
N ASN A 157 -2.86 25.29 9.06
CA ASN A 157 -2.88 26.07 10.32
C ASN A 157 -3.16 25.25 11.59
N SER A 158 -2.65 24.02 11.62
CA SER A 158 -2.77 23.18 12.81
C SER A 158 -1.83 23.64 13.91
N ASN A 159 -2.36 23.75 15.13
CA ASN A 159 -1.61 24.03 16.34
C ASN A 159 -1.47 22.82 17.27
N ALA A 160 -1.92 21.66 16.82
CA ALA A 160 -1.83 20.41 17.58
C ALA A 160 -1.78 19.18 16.67
N ILE A 161 -1.18 18.10 17.19
CA ILE A 161 -1.31 16.74 16.68
C ILE A 161 -2.41 16.06 17.49
N TYR A 162 -3.39 15.47 16.83
CA TYR A 162 -4.46 14.73 17.49
C TYR A 162 -4.04 13.27 17.64
N VAL A 163 -4.37 12.70 18.80
CA VAL A 163 -4.03 11.30 19.13
C VAL A 163 -5.32 10.55 19.42
N TYR A 164 -5.49 9.43 18.69
CA TYR A 164 -6.62 8.51 18.82
C TYR A 164 -6.10 7.12 19.19
N ASP A 165 -6.96 6.28 19.73
CA ASP A 165 -6.68 4.84 19.81
C ASP A 165 -7.01 4.13 18.50
N LEU A 166 -6.63 2.85 18.39
CA LEU A 166 -6.93 2.02 17.20
C LEU A 166 -8.45 1.72 17.04
N ALA A 167 -9.27 2.02 18.04
CA ALA A 167 -10.73 1.98 17.93
C ALA A 167 -11.34 3.30 17.44
N GLY A 168 -10.50 4.30 17.11
CA GLY A 168 -10.93 5.60 16.59
C GLY A 168 -11.36 6.61 17.63
N LYS A 169 -11.21 6.30 18.92
CA LYS A 169 -11.59 7.18 20.03
C LYS A 169 -10.50 8.24 20.28
N PRO A 170 -10.85 9.53 20.43
CA PRO A 170 -9.88 10.56 20.77
C PRO A 170 -9.31 10.32 22.17
N LEU A 171 -7.99 10.42 22.30
CA LEU A 171 -7.25 10.28 23.55
C LEU A 171 -6.78 11.62 24.08
N ARG A 172 -6.07 12.38 23.26
CA ARG A 172 -5.48 13.70 23.62
C ARG A 172 -5.09 14.46 22.38
N SER A 173 -4.72 15.73 22.59
CA SER A 173 -4.00 16.53 21.59
C SER A 173 -2.62 16.92 22.15
N ILE A 174 -1.63 16.97 21.27
CA ILE A 174 -0.27 17.42 21.57
C ILE A 174 -0.13 18.81 20.97
N PRO A 175 -0.05 19.88 21.81
CA PRO A 175 0.06 21.23 21.30
C PRO A 175 1.39 21.46 20.60
N LEU A 176 1.36 22.24 19.51
CA LEU A 176 2.54 22.70 18.81
C LEU A 176 2.90 24.11 19.25
N HIS A 177 4.18 24.43 19.32
CA HIS A 177 4.64 25.77 19.71
C HIS A 177 4.22 26.88 18.72
N GLN A 178 3.96 26.49 17.47
CA GLN A 178 3.50 27.38 16.42
C GLN A 178 2.52 26.65 15.50
N SER A 179 1.69 27.42 14.81
CA SER A 179 0.81 26.86 13.78
C SER A 179 1.62 26.38 12.59
N VAL A 180 1.33 25.19 12.11
CA VAL A 180 1.97 24.57 10.95
C VAL A 180 0.92 24.14 9.94
N SER A 181 1.23 24.37 8.65
CA SER A 181 0.36 23.95 7.55
C SER A 181 0.78 22.59 6.99
N LYS A 182 2.07 22.30 7.02
CA LYS A 182 2.65 21.05 6.53
C LYS A 182 3.85 20.69 7.40
N ALA A 183 3.82 19.52 8.00
CA ALA A 183 4.94 19.01 8.77
C ALA A 183 5.02 17.48 8.63
N VAL A 184 6.24 16.97 8.71
CA VAL A 184 6.50 15.54 8.80
C VAL A 184 6.96 15.24 10.21
N PHE A 185 6.41 14.21 10.81
CA PHE A 185 6.83 13.68 12.10
C PHE A 185 6.95 12.17 12.01
N LYS A 186 7.65 11.58 12.95
CA LYS A 186 7.78 10.15 13.11
C LYS A 186 7.61 9.80 14.59
N VAL A 187 6.92 8.73 14.89
CA VAL A 187 6.70 8.16 16.22
C VAL A 187 7.51 6.88 16.41
#